data_964a177fd1c7599aff2208909b787778
#
_entry.id   964a177fd1c7599aff2208909b787778
#
_cell.length_a   1.000
_cell.length_b   1.000
_cell.length_c   1.000
_cell.angle_alpha   90.00
_cell.angle_beta   90.00
_cell.angle_gamma   90.00
#
_symmetry.space_group_name_H-M   'P 1'
#
loop_
_entity.id
_entity.type
_entity.pdbx_description
1 polymer ?
#
loop_
_entity_poly.entity_id
_entity_poly.type
_entity_poly.pdbx_seq_one_letter_code
_entity_poly.pdbx_strand_id
1 'polypeptide(L)'
;FCDGPTHQSRRWQLVYGVRGSYGFNLTVYGPNRPLHSGHYGNWSPNPIAMLTELIGSMRATDGRILVDGYHEQVKPLSDAELAAIAASPRMDEVLITDLGIGAPETEDRLELAIARPAMNLRGISGGDVGAKARNAIQPSASASIGLRLVPAQTPEYLREVIENHIRKQGYHIIRAEPTTEQRQQHERLARVNWSSSGGYPAYRASFDNPLAMQISTILGDLSDGTLIQTPTMGGSLPLYVVEDVLKTPILILPVANHDNNQHGADENLRRMLETHSDLLTADLWLFCDGPAHQSRRWQLVYGVRGSYGFNLTVYGPNRPLHSGHYGNWSPNPIAMLTELIGSMR
;
A
#
# COMPACT_ATOMS: atom_id res chain seq x y z
N PHE A 1 -0.71 -19.80 9.88
CA PHE A 1 -1.40 -18.52 9.77
C PHE A 1 -2.36 -18.59 8.58
N CYS A 2 -3.63 -18.26 8.78
CA CYS A 2 -4.64 -18.33 7.72
C CYS A 2 -5.08 -16.91 7.36
N ASP A 3 -4.60 -16.38 6.22
CA ASP A 3 -4.91 -15.02 5.77
C ASP A 3 -4.54 -14.84 4.29
N GLY A 4 -5.17 -13.85 3.66
CA GLY A 4 -4.88 -13.42 2.30
C GLY A 4 -5.60 -14.19 1.19
N PRO A 5 -5.53 -13.66 -0.04
CA PRO A 5 -6.20 -14.25 -1.19
C PRO A 5 -5.48 -15.52 -1.68
N THR A 6 -6.29 -16.50 -2.10
CA THR A 6 -5.80 -17.71 -2.79
C THR A 6 -5.21 -17.38 -4.15
N HIS A 7 -4.51 -18.33 -4.74
CA HIS A 7 -3.98 -18.20 -6.09
C HIS A 7 -5.12 -18.06 -7.13
N GLN A 8 -4.91 -17.27 -8.18
CA GLN A 8 -5.91 -17.00 -9.24
C GLN A 8 -6.38 -18.27 -9.96
N SER A 9 -5.56 -19.33 -9.99
CA SER A 9 -5.98 -20.64 -10.52
C SER A 9 -6.95 -21.41 -9.62
N ARG A 10 -7.28 -20.88 -8.43
CA ARG A 10 -8.12 -21.49 -7.40
C ARG A 10 -7.56 -22.81 -6.82
N ARG A 11 -6.27 -23.11 -7.06
CA ARG A 11 -5.58 -24.23 -6.43
C ARG A 11 -5.17 -23.85 -5.01
N TRP A 12 -5.00 -24.87 -4.17
CA TRP A 12 -4.45 -24.67 -2.84
C TRP A 12 -3.05 -24.05 -2.94
N GLN A 13 -2.78 -23.12 -2.04
CA GLN A 13 -1.54 -22.38 -2.02
C GLN A 13 -0.96 -22.37 -0.62
N LEU A 14 0.33 -22.69 -0.50
CA LEU A 14 1.12 -22.51 0.71
C LEU A 14 2.12 -21.39 0.47
N VAL A 15 2.06 -20.35 1.30
CA VAL A 15 2.91 -19.17 1.16
C VAL A 15 3.94 -19.13 2.28
N TYR A 16 5.19 -18.94 1.93
CA TYR A 16 6.32 -18.97 2.85
C TYR A 16 6.69 -17.60 3.40
N GLY A 17 6.16 -16.53 2.85
CA GLY A 17 6.53 -15.20 3.28
C GLY A 17 5.62 -14.08 2.83
N VAL A 18 5.86 -12.91 3.39
CA VAL A 18 5.18 -11.65 3.10
C VAL A 18 6.18 -10.54 2.88
N ARG A 19 5.77 -9.52 2.14
CA ARG A 19 6.57 -8.31 1.95
C ARG A 19 6.58 -7.45 3.20
N GLY A 20 7.68 -6.73 3.41
CA GLY A 20 7.71 -5.62 4.35
C GLY A 20 7.01 -4.39 3.79
N SER A 21 6.74 -3.42 4.64
CA SER A 21 6.08 -2.17 4.27
C SER A 21 6.74 -0.99 4.94
N TYR A 22 7.00 0.04 4.16
CA TYR A 22 7.44 1.35 4.64
C TYR A 22 6.92 2.42 3.69
N GLY A 23 7.11 3.69 4.02
CA GLY A 23 6.72 4.76 3.12
C GLY A 23 7.04 6.15 3.66
N PHE A 24 6.98 7.12 2.75
CA PHE A 24 7.24 8.51 3.09
C PHE A 24 6.44 9.46 2.19
N ASN A 25 6.28 10.68 2.68
CA ASN A 25 5.81 11.79 1.89
C ASN A 25 7.00 12.70 1.57
N LEU A 26 7.15 13.02 0.30
CA LEU A 26 8.18 13.90 -0.25
C LEU A 26 7.53 15.22 -0.66
N THR A 27 7.99 16.34 -0.12
CA THR A 27 7.55 17.68 -0.53
C THR A 27 8.74 18.46 -1.04
N VAL A 28 8.63 19.02 -2.22
CA VAL A 28 9.63 19.89 -2.84
C VAL A 28 9.12 21.33 -2.82
N TYR A 29 9.99 22.28 -2.55
CA TYR A 29 9.65 23.68 -2.37
C TYR A 29 10.24 24.56 -3.47
N GLY A 30 9.46 25.55 -3.89
CA GLY A 30 9.84 26.62 -4.80
C GLY A 30 9.66 28.01 -4.16
N PRO A 31 8.96 28.95 -4.79
CA PRO A 31 8.73 30.28 -4.24
C PRO A 31 7.93 30.22 -2.93
N ASN A 32 8.00 31.25 -2.10
CA ASN A 32 7.28 31.31 -0.83
C ASN A 32 5.77 31.59 -0.95
N ARG A 33 5.29 31.87 -2.15
CA ARG A 33 3.89 32.14 -2.50
C ARG A 33 3.63 31.75 -3.96
N PRO A 34 2.37 31.54 -4.37
CA PRO A 34 2.05 31.36 -5.78
C PRO A 34 2.46 32.55 -6.63
N LEU A 35 3.09 32.28 -7.77
CA LEU A 35 3.54 33.31 -8.73
C LEU A 35 2.81 33.15 -10.06
N HIS A 36 2.49 34.26 -10.73
CA HIS A 36 1.91 34.24 -12.06
C HIS A 36 2.90 33.65 -13.08
N SER A 37 2.54 32.51 -13.70
CA SER A 37 3.44 31.75 -14.57
C SER A 37 3.87 32.53 -15.83
N GLY A 38 3.03 33.44 -16.34
CA GLY A 38 3.39 34.31 -17.46
C GLY A 38 4.47 35.35 -17.13
N HIS A 39 4.59 35.75 -15.85
CA HIS A 39 5.61 36.72 -15.43
C HIS A 39 6.88 36.06 -14.91
N TYR A 40 6.77 34.89 -14.31
CA TYR A 40 7.87 34.23 -13.59
C TYR A 40 8.25 32.87 -14.16
N GLY A 41 7.55 32.39 -15.22
CA GLY A 41 7.89 31.15 -15.91
C GLY A 41 9.32 31.22 -16.48
N ASN A 42 10.01 30.12 -16.55
CA ASN A 42 11.42 29.99 -16.95
C ASN A 42 12.43 30.75 -16.06
N TRP A 43 11.96 31.47 -15.04
CA TRP A 43 12.82 32.19 -14.10
C TRP A 43 12.71 31.66 -12.68
N SER A 44 11.49 31.46 -12.18
CA SER A 44 11.27 30.89 -10.83
C SER A 44 11.27 29.38 -10.87
N PRO A 45 11.87 28.70 -9.87
CA PRO A 45 11.74 27.25 -9.72
C PRO A 45 10.28 26.83 -9.69
N ASN A 46 9.95 25.75 -10.41
CA ASN A 46 8.62 25.16 -10.42
C ASN A 46 8.64 23.83 -9.64
N PRO A 47 8.05 23.78 -8.43
CA PRO A 47 8.09 22.57 -7.60
C PRO A 47 7.46 21.35 -8.24
N ILE A 48 6.46 21.52 -9.10
CA ILE A 48 5.83 20.37 -9.79
C ILE A 48 6.85 19.74 -10.74
N ALA A 49 7.54 20.54 -11.55
CA ALA A 49 8.58 20.06 -12.45
C ALA A 49 9.76 19.44 -11.66
N MET A 50 10.21 20.11 -10.59
CA MET A 50 11.27 19.60 -9.71
C MET A 50 10.91 18.27 -9.05
N LEU A 51 9.68 18.11 -8.59
CA LEU A 51 9.20 16.87 -7.97
C LEU A 51 9.14 15.72 -8.99
N THR A 52 8.61 15.98 -10.20
CA THR A 52 8.55 14.97 -11.26
C THR A 52 9.94 14.54 -11.73
N GLU A 53 10.88 15.47 -11.86
CA GLU A 53 12.30 15.18 -12.14
C GLU A 53 12.91 14.29 -11.03
N LEU A 54 12.70 14.65 -9.76
CA LEU A 54 13.23 13.89 -8.64
C LEU A 54 12.65 12.47 -8.57
N ILE A 55 11.34 12.31 -8.77
CA ILE A 55 10.69 10.99 -8.82
C ILE A 55 11.22 10.19 -10.02
N GLY A 56 11.35 10.80 -11.18
CA GLY A 56 11.90 10.15 -12.38
C GLY A 56 13.36 9.71 -12.21
N SER A 57 14.15 10.38 -11.35
CA SER A 57 15.50 9.95 -11.00
C SER A 57 15.51 8.71 -10.08
N MET A 58 14.41 8.44 -9.35
CA MET A 58 14.31 7.29 -8.44
C MET A 58 13.77 6.03 -9.11
N ARG A 59 12.95 6.19 -10.16
CA ARG A 59 12.21 5.09 -10.79
C ARG A 59 12.10 5.30 -12.29
N ALA A 60 12.51 4.30 -13.05
CA ALA A 60 12.36 4.28 -14.50
C ALA A 60 10.90 3.98 -14.92
N THR A 61 10.58 4.22 -16.19
CA THR A 61 9.26 3.97 -16.78
C THR A 61 8.90 2.48 -16.85
N ASP A 62 9.91 1.60 -16.87
CA ASP A 62 9.77 0.14 -16.83
C ASP A 62 9.69 -0.44 -15.39
N GLY A 63 9.49 0.41 -14.40
CA GLY A 63 9.35 0.01 -13.00
C GLY A 63 10.66 -0.21 -12.24
N ARG A 64 11.82 -0.19 -12.90
CA ARG A 64 13.11 -0.35 -12.20
C ARG A 64 13.38 0.80 -11.24
N ILE A 65 13.88 0.45 -10.05
CA ILE A 65 14.29 1.44 -9.05
C ILE A 65 15.74 1.84 -9.35
N LEU A 66 15.96 3.14 -9.50
CA LEU A 66 17.24 3.74 -9.90
C LEU A 66 18.05 4.30 -8.73
N VAL A 67 17.57 4.14 -7.51
CA VAL A 67 18.26 4.60 -6.29
C VAL A 67 19.46 3.70 -6.03
N ASP A 68 20.67 4.30 -6.03
CA ASP A 68 21.91 3.57 -5.75
C ASP A 68 21.83 2.88 -4.37
N GLY A 69 22.26 1.63 -4.30
CA GLY A 69 22.22 0.84 -3.07
C GLY A 69 20.88 0.19 -2.76
N TYR A 70 19.80 0.53 -3.45
CA TYR A 70 18.44 0.05 -3.10
C TYR A 70 18.33 -1.47 -3.11
N HIS A 71 19.09 -2.16 -3.94
CA HIS A 71 19.06 -3.61 -4.12
C HIS A 71 20.20 -4.36 -3.39
N GLU A 72 21.14 -3.68 -2.75
CA GLU A 72 22.34 -4.32 -2.17
C GLU A 72 22.03 -5.32 -1.05
N GLN A 73 20.97 -5.08 -0.28
CA GLN A 73 20.59 -6.00 0.80
C GLN A 73 19.55 -7.05 0.38
N VAL A 74 19.16 -7.09 -0.89
CA VAL A 74 18.14 -8.04 -1.35
C VAL A 74 18.68 -9.47 -1.29
N LYS A 75 18.01 -10.32 -0.49
CA LYS A 75 18.28 -11.76 -0.50
C LYS A 75 17.65 -12.39 -1.75
N PRO A 76 18.44 -12.96 -2.66
CA PRO A 76 17.89 -13.57 -3.86
C PRO A 76 16.99 -14.76 -3.53
N LEU A 77 16.16 -15.14 -4.49
CA LEU A 77 15.45 -16.42 -4.44
C LEU A 77 16.42 -17.57 -4.60
N SER A 78 16.22 -18.65 -3.85
CA SER A 78 16.95 -19.93 -4.01
C SER A 78 16.44 -20.68 -5.25
N ASP A 79 17.22 -21.68 -5.69
CA ASP A 79 16.82 -22.54 -6.81
C ASP A 79 15.50 -23.27 -6.53
N ALA A 80 15.25 -23.69 -5.28
CA ALA A 80 14.00 -24.31 -4.86
C ALA A 80 12.81 -23.34 -4.96
N GLU A 81 12.99 -22.07 -4.55
CA GLU A 81 11.97 -21.03 -4.66
C GLU A 81 11.69 -20.68 -6.14
N LEU A 82 12.72 -20.59 -6.96
CA LEU A 82 12.57 -20.37 -8.42
C LEU A 82 11.86 -21.55 -9.10
N ALA A 83 12.20 -22.79 -8.74
CA ALA A 83 11.53 -23.98 -9.24
C ALA A 83 10.06 -24.03 -8.86
N ALA A 84 9.72 -23.66 -7.61
CA ALA A 84 8.34 -23.57 -7.15
C ALA A 84 7.52 -22.52 -7.93
N ILE A 85 8.11 -21.35 -8.18
CA ILE A 85 7.48 -20.33 -9.02
C ILE A 85 7.28 -20.85 -10.45
N ALA A 86 8.28 -21.51 -11.03
CA ALA A 86 8.19 -22.06 -12.39
C ALA A 86 7.11 -23.16 -12.52
N ALA A 87 6.91 -23.96 -11.45
CA ALA A 87 5.89 -25.03 -11.42
C ALA A 87 4.47 -24.50 -11.23
N SER A 88 4.29 -23.26 -10.73
CA SER A 88 2.96 -22.70 -10.52
C SER A 88 2.31 -22.28 -11.85
N PRO A 89 0.97 -22.36 -11.97
CA PRO A 89 0.25 -21.92 -13.16
C PRO A 89 0.55 -20.45 -13.48
N ARG A 90 0.85 -20.14 -14.73
CA ARG A 90 1.04 -18.78 -15.18
C ARG A 90 -0.32 -18.13 -15.44
N MET A 91 -0.63 -17.06 -14.71
CA MET A 91 -1.92 -16.38 -14.76
C MET A 91 -1.85 -14.95 -15.35
N ASP A 92 -0.69 -14.53 -15.87
CA ASP A 92 -0.46 -13.15 -16.31
C ASP A 92 -1.48 -12.68 -17.36
N GLU A 93 -1.77 -13.50 -18.37
CA GLU A 93 -2.74 -13.15 -19.43
C GLU A 93 -4.17 -12.97 -18.88
N VAL A 94 -4.55 -13.82 -17.93
CA VAL A 94 -5.85 -13.72 -17.25
C VAL A 94 -5.91 -12.40 -16.44
N LEU A 95 -4.85 -12.09 -15.73
CA LEU A 95 -4.75 -10.87 -14.93
C LEU A 95 -4.72 -9.61 -15.81
N ILE A 96 -3.96 -9.60 -16.89
CA ILE A 96 -3.93 -8.48 -17.86
C ILE A 96 -5.34 -8.17 -18.36
N THR A 97 -6.10 -9.22 -18.68
CA THR A 97 -7.47 -9.08 -19.17
C THR A 97 -8.42 -8.59 -18.06
N ASP A 98 -8.35 -9.19 -16.86
CA ASP A 98 -9.20 -8.86 -15.73
C ASP A 98 -8.97 -7.42 -15.22
N LEU A 99 -7.71 -7.00 -15.17
CA LEU A 99 -7.31 -5.66 -14.75
C LEU A 99 -7.47 -4.60 -15.86
N GLY A 100 -7.76 -4.98 -17.08
CA GLY A 100 -7.94 -4.06 -18.21
C GLY A 100 -6.69 -3.26 -18.57
N ILE A 101 -5.50 -3.82 -18.36
CA ILE A 101 -4.22 -3.18 -18.69
C ILE A 101 -3.70 -3.67 -20.04
N GLY A 102 -3.00 -2.81 -20.78
CA GLY A 102 -2.42 -3.18 -22.07
C GLY A 102 -1.19 -4.10 -21.96
N ALA A 103 -0.39 -3.90 -20.92
CA ALA A 103 0.77 -4.72 -20.58
C ALA A 103 1.19 -4.46 -19.12
N PRO A 104 1.85 -5.40 -18.44
CA PRO A 104 2.51 -5.15 -17.16
C PRO A 104 3.76 -4.28 -17.33
N GLU A 105 4.28 -3.72 -16.24
CA GLU A 105 5.53 -2.93 -16.26
C GLU A 105 6.80 -3.78 -16.50
N THR A 106 6.71 -5.10 -16.39
CA THR A 106 7.82 -6.03 -16.57
C THR A 106 7.40 -7.23 -17.40
N GLU A 107 8.35 -7.86 -18.11
CA GLU A 107 8.11 -9.11 -18.83
C GLU A 107 8.11 -10.35 -17.90
N ASP A 108 8.57 -10.17 -16.66
CA ASP A 108 8.54 -11.24 -15.68
C ASP A 108 7.10 -11.55 -15.25
N ARG A 109 6.86 -12.80 -14.92
CA ARG A 109 5.59 -13.21 -14.32
C ARG A 109 5.37 -12.55 -12.95
N LEU A 110 4.10 -12.39 -12.55
CA LEU A 110 3.71 -11.67 -11.34
C LEU A 110 4.48 -12.13 -10.09
N GLU A 111 4.65 -13.44 -9.89
CA GLU A 111 5.31 -14.00 -8.70
C GLU A 111 6.80 -13.58 -8.60
N LEU A 112 7.50 -13.46 -9.74
CA LEU A 112 8.86 -12.91 -9.76
C LEU A 112 8.87 -11.41 -9.51
N ALA A 113 7.89 -10.68 -10.06
CA ALA A 113 7.78 -9.23 -9.86
C ALA A 113 7.53 -8.87 -8.39
N ILE A 114 6.63 -9.59 -7.71
CA ILE A 114 6.35 -9.36 -6.27
C ILE A 114 7.47 -9.85 -5.35
N ALA A 115 8.33 -10.75 -5.79
CA ALA A 115 9.50 -11.18 -5.04
C ALA A 115 10.65 -10.15 -5.05
N ARG A 116 10.53 -9.08 -5.82
CA ARG A 116 11.46 -7.93 -5.84
C ARG A 116 10.96 -6.78 -4.97
N PRO A 117 11.84 -5.90 -4.49
CA PRO A 117 11.42 -4.68 -3.82
C PRO A 117 10.67 -3.77 -4.80
N ALA A 118 9.72 -2.98 -4.27
CA ALA A 118 8.96 -2.05 -5.09
C ALA A 118 8.89 -0.65 -4.46
N MET A 119 8.86 0.36 -5.33
CA MET A 119 8.63 1.76 -4.99
C MET A 119 7.39 2.25 -5.75
N ASN A 120 6.29 2.42 -5.02
CA ASN A 120 5.00 2.77 -5.60
C ASN A 120 4.66 4.23 -5.32
N LEU A 121 4.38 4.99 -6.37
CA LEU A 121 3.81 6.33 -6.26
C LEU A 121 2.32 6.19 -5.92
N ARG A 122 1.93 6.54 -4.69
CA ARG A 122 0.55 6.43 -4.20
C ARG A 122 -0.30 7.66 -4.48
N GLY A 123 0.34 8.79 -4.73
CA GLY A 123 -0.32 10.05 -5.06
C GLY A 123 0.68 11.17 -5.27
N ILE A 124 0.26 12.16 -6.06
CA ILE A 124 1.01 13.40 -6.32
C ILE A 124 0.06 14.58 -6.24
N SER A 125 0.53 15.70 -5.74
CA SER A 125 -0.24 16.93 -5.59
C SER A 125 0.68 18.13 -5.75
N GLY A 126 0.20 19.21 -6.40
CA GLY A 126 1.04 20.38 -6.65
C GLY A 126 0.30 21.55 -7.30
N GLY A 127 -0.96 21.40 -7.61
CA GLY A 127 -1.79 22.41 -8.25
C GLY A 127 -3.10 21.81 -8.72
N ASP A 128 -3.98 22.66 -9.20
CA ASP A 128 -5.27 22.23 -9.75
C ASP A 128 -5.15 21.87 -11.23
N VAL A 129 -5.98 20.94 -11.69
CA VAL A 129 -6.11 20.54 -13.10
C VAL A 129 -7.54 20.75 -13.60
N GLY A 130 -7.72 20.74 -14.93
CA GLY A 130 -9.03 20.93 -15.57
C GLY A 130 -9.57 22.34 -15.33
N ALA A 131 -10.86 22.48 -15.05
CA ALA A 131 -11.55 23.76 -14.90
C ALA A 131 -11.05 24.61 -13.70
N LYS A 132 -10.33 24.02 -12.76
CA LYS A 132 -9.72 24.72 -11.61
C LYS A 132 -8.28 25.15 -11.86
N ALA A 133 -7.67 24.74 -12.97
CA ALA A 133 -6.30 25.07 -13.30
C ALA A 133 -6.09 26.60 -13.37
N ARG A 134 -4.97 27.06 -12.84
CA ARG A 134 -4.59 28.47 -12.81
C ARG A 134 -3.20 28.66 -13.42
N ASN A 135 -2.95 29.80 -14.03
CA ASN A 135 -1.64 30.19 -14.55
C ASN A 135 -0.70 30.59 -13.39
N ALA A 136 -0.37 29.64 -12.53
CA ALA A 136 0.41 29.89 -11.31
C ALA A 136 1.49 28.83 -11.10
N ILE A 137 2.69 29.27 -10.72
CA ILE A 137 3.75 28.45 -10.15
C ILE A 137 3.44 28.28 -8.68
N GLN A 138 3.27 27.05 -8.22
CA GLN A 138 2.91 26.74 -6.84
C GLN A 138 4.13 26.87 -5.89
N PRO A 139 3.92 27.13 -4.60
CA PRO A 139 5.01 27.21 -3.62
C PRO A 139 5.61 25.85 -3.25
N SER A 140 4.89 24.76 -3.47
CA SER A 140 5.34 23.40 -3.20
C SER A 140 4.59 22.37 -4.05
N ALA A 141 5.17 21.19 -4.16
CA ALA A 141 4.53 19.99 -4.70
C ALA A 141 4.90 18.79 -3.82
N SER A 142 3.99 17.84 -3.68
CA SER A 142 4.15 16.69 -2.77
C SER A 142 3.81 15.39 -3.46
N ALA A 143 4.49 14.32 -3.06
CA ALA A 143 4.19 12.95 -3.44
C ALA A 143 4.15 12.04 -2.22
N SER A 144 3.28 11.03 -2.27
CA SER A 144 3.24 9.94 -1.30
C SER A 144 3.83 8.68 -1.94
N ILE A 145 4.86 8.11 -1.32
CA ILE A 145 5.61 6.98 -1.86
C ILE A 145 5.53 5.81 -0.89
N GLY A 146 5.11 4.66 -1.39
CA GLY A 146 5.05 3.40 -0.68
C GLY A 146 6.15 2.46 -1.11
N LEU A 147 6.84 1.86 -0.14
CA LEU A 147 7.90 0.90 -0.37
C LEU A 147 7.42 -0.49 0.03
N ARG A 148 7.73 -1.48 -0.79
CA ARG A 148 7.57 -2.89 -0.44
C ARG A 148 8.96 -3.49 -0.31
N LEU A 149 9.28 -3.91 0.91
CA LEU A 149 10.56 -4.51 1.24
C LEU A 149 10.53 -6.02 0.95
N VAL A 150 11.69 -6.56 0.66
CA VAL A 150 11.92 -8.00 0.54
C VAL A 150 12.91 -8.47 1.61
N PRO A 151 13.06 -9.78 1.85
CA PRO A 151 13.96 -10.28 2.90
C PRO A 151 15.37 -9.67 2.85
N ALA A 152 15.90 -9.39 4.03
CA ALA A 152 17.14 -8.71 4.36
C ALA A 152 17.14 -7.18 4.18
N GLN A 153 16.15 -6.58 3.54
CA GLN A 153 15.99 -5.12 3.55
C GLN A 153 15.37 -4.64 4.86
N THR A 154 15.89 -3.55 5.41
CA THR A 154 15.33 -2.89 6.59
C THR A 154 14.80 -1.50 6.26
N PRO A 155 13.78 -0.99 7.00
CA PRO A 155 13.28 0.37 6.84
C PRO A 155 14.39 1.43 7.01
N GLU A 156 15.30 1.23 7.97
CA GLU A 156 16.39 2.14 8.30
C GLU A 156 17.36 2.27 7.14
N TYR A 157 17.77 1.15 6.56
CA TYR A 157 18.65 1.13 5.39
C TYR A 157 18.02 1.81 4.17
N LEU A 158 16.76 1.49 3.87
CA LEU A 158 16.07 2.13 2.75
C LEU A 158 15.89 3.63 2.94
N ARG A 159 15.65 4.07 4.18
CA ARG A 159 15.63 5.49 4.51
C ARG A 159 16.96 6.16 4.17
N GLU A 160 18.07 5.56 4.57
CA GLU A 160 19.40 6.11 4.34
C GLU A 160 19.70 6.23 2.84
N VAL A 161 19.52 5.16 2.06
CA VAL A 161 19.83 5.18 0.62
C VAL A 161 18.94 6.13 -0.16
N ILE A 162 17.65 6.24 0.18
CA ILE A 162 16.73 7.18 -0.46
C ILE A 162 17.08 8.63 -0.11
N GLU A 163 17.35 8.93 1.15
CA GLU A 163 17.76 10.29 1.53
C GLU A 163 19.10 10.69 0.90
N ASN A 164 20.02 9.75 0.77
CA ASN A 164 21.29 9.98 0.07
C ASN A 164 21.07 10.24 -1.42
N HIS A 165 20.16 9.50 -2.05
CA HIS A 165 19.78 9.77 -3.44
C HIS A 165 19.20 11.17 -3.60
N ILE A 166 18.27 11.58 -2.73
CA ILE A 166 17.66 12.93 -2.75
C ILE A 166 18.76 14.01 -2.61
N ARG A 167 19.73 13.83 -1.71
CA ARG A 167 20.87 14.74 -1.56
C ARG A 167 21.76 14.76 -2.82
N LYS A 168 22.00 13.61 -3.44
CA LYS A 168 22.77 13.48 -4.68
C LYS A 168 22.11 14.24 -5.84
N GLN A 169 20.78 14.36 -5.84
CA GLN A 169 20.03 15.21 -6.79
C GLN A 169 20.07 16.70 -6.43
N GLY A 170 20.90 17.11 -5.48
CA GLY A 170 21.11 18.50 -5.10
C GLY A 170 20.14 19.07 -4.08
N TYR A 171 19.27 18.23 -3.47
CA TYR A 171 18.31 18.72 -2.50
C TYR A 171 18.87 18.75 -1.09
N HIS A 172 18.66 19.86 -0.40
CA HIS A 172 18.83 19.96 1.04
C HIS A 172 17.56 19.43 1.73
N ILE A 173 17.71 18.40 2.57
CA ILE A 173 16.58 17.76 3.26
C ILE A 173 16.28 18.49 4.57
N ILE A 174 15.02 18.92 4.72
CA ILE A 174 14.48 19.54 5.94
C ILE A 174 13.42 18.65 6.57
N ARG A 175 13.09 18.90 7.84
CA ARG A 175 12.11 18.09 8.62
C ARG A 175 10.83 18.85 8.98
N ALA A 176 10.80 20.15 8.73
CA ALA A 176 9.66 21.04 8.95
C ALA A 176 9.41 21.92 7.73
N GLU A 177 8.47 22.85 7.80
CA GLU A 177 8.33 23.88 6.76
C GLU A 177 9.60 24.73 6.67
N PRO A 178 10.06 25.10 5.45
CA PRO A 178 11.30 25.84 5.27
C PRO A 178 11.18 27.26 5.81
N THR A 179 12.20 27.69 6.55
CA THR A 179 12.34 29.09 6.95
C THR A 179 12.76 29.96 5.76
N THR A 180 12.67 31.27 5.93
CA THR A 180 13.14 32.23 4.91
C THR A 180 14.64 32.06 4.63
N GLU A 181 15.42 31.85 5.67
CA GLU A 181 16.86 31.67 5.58
C GLU A 181 17.20 30.39 4.80
N GLN A 182 16.52 29.27 5.07
CA GLN A 182 16.72 28.01 4.34
C GLN A 182 16.39 28.17 2.84
N ARG A 183 15.31 28.90 2.50
CA ARG A 183 14.95 29.18 1.11
C ARG A 183 15.98 30.03 0.38
N GLN A 184 16.68 30.91 1.09
CA GLN A 184 17.74 31.78 0.52
C GLN A 184 19.09 31.06 0.43
N GLN A 185 19.37 30.11 1.31
CA GLN A 185 20.65 29.40 1.35
C GLN A 185 20.71 28.19 0.42
N HIS A 186 19.56 27.61 0.09
CA HIS A 186 19.51 26.36 -0.68
C HIS A 186 18.64 26.50 -1.93
N GLU A 187 19.21 26.22 -3.08
CA GLU A 187 18.51 26.26 -4.37
C GLU A 187 17.38 25.22 -4.47
N ARG A 188 17.59 24.03 -3.87
CA ARG A 188 16.65 22.93 -3.88
C ARG A 188 16.38 22.46 -2.44
N LEU A 189 15.12 22.55 -2.01
CA LEU A 189 14.68 22.10 -0.69
C LEU A 189 13.68 20.94 -0.83
N ALA A 190 13.89 19.90 -0.04
CA ALA A 190 12.96 18.79 0.07
C ALA A 190 12.66 18.47 1.54
N ARG A 191 11.40 18.23 1.85
CA ARG A 191 10.98 17.67 3.13
C ARG A 191 10.62 16.21 2.92
N VAL A 192 11.22 15.34 3.72
CA VAL A 192 10.95 13.91 3.71
C VAL A 192 10.34 13.52 5.05
N ASN A 193 9.06 13.16 5.04
CA ASN A 193 8.31 12.71 6.20
C ASN A 193 8.07 11.21 6.09
N TRP A 194 8.84 10.44 6.83
CA TRP A 194 8.69 8.99 6.91
C TRP A 194 7.46 8.60 7.73
N SER A 195 6.89 7.43 7.43
CA SER A 195 5.76 6.90 8.19
C SER A 195 6.09 6.80 9.67
N SER A 196 5.22 7.34 10.52
CA SER A 196 5.39 7.34 11.97
C SER A 196 5.35 5.94 12.59
N SER A 197 4.74 4.96 11.90
CA SER A 197 4.76 3.55 12.31
C SER A 197 6.13 2.88 12.20
N GLY A 198 7.14 3.59 11.63
CA GLY A 198 8.49 3.05 11.44
C GLY A 198 8.64 2.04 10.31
N GLY A 199 7.54 1.55 9.74
CA GLY A 199 7.57 0.44 8.79
C GLY A 199 7.94 -0.89 9.45
N TYR A 200 8.07 -1.94 8.65
CA TYR A 200 8.53 -3.25 9.11
C TYR A 200 9.17 -4.06 7.97
N PRO A 201 10.13 -4.95 8.29
CA PRO A 201 10.81 -5.78 7.31
C PRO A 201 9.89 -6.85 6.74
N ALA A 202 10.32 -7.46 5.65
CA ALA A 202 9.71 -8.67 5.09
C ALA A 202 10.05 -9.89 5.95
N TYR A 203 9.20 -10.91 5.83
CA TYR A 203 9.43 -12.23 6.39
C TYR A 203 9.40 -13.29 5.28
N ARG A 204 10.29 -14.30 5.35
CA ARG A 204 10.25 -15.45 4.46
C ARG A 204 10.89 -16.68 5.13
N ALA A 205 10.08 -17.72 5.37
CA ALA A 205 10.56 -19.01 5.84
C ALA A 205 11.40 -19.71 4.75
N SER A 206 12.37 -20.52 5.17
CA SER A 206 13.10 -21.39 4.23
C SER A 206 12.24 -22.56 3.77
N PHE A 207 12.33 -22.89 2.49
CA PHE A 207 11.72 -24.10 1.92
C PHE A 207 12.33 -25.39 2.51
N ASP A 208 13.61 -25.33 2.93
CA ASP A 208 14.32 -26.45 3.54
C ASP A 208 13.98 -26.66 5.03
N ASN A 209 13.12 -25.83 5.59
CA ASN A 209 12.71 -26.01 6.98
C ASN A 209 11.91 -27.30 7.15
N PRO A 210 12.30 -28.22 8.08
CA PRO A 210 11.65 -29.53 8.21
C PRO A 210 10.15 -29.46 8.45
N LEU A 211 9.66 -28.51 9.25
CA LEU A 211 8.22 -28.32 9.49
C LEU A 211 7.51 -27.82 8.23
N ALA A 212 8.13 -26.91 7.50
CA ALA A 212 7.59 -26.41 6.23
C ALA A 212 7.48 -27.53 5.19
N MET A 213 8.48 -28.40 5.11
CA MET A 213 8.46 -29.58 4.23
C MET A 213 7.35 -30.57 4.61
N GLN A 214 7.17 -30.85 5.90
CA GLN A 214 6.09 -31.73 6.38
C GLN A 214 4.70 -31.16 6.03
N ILE A 215 4.46 -29.88 6.30
CA ILE A 215 3.20 -29.20 5.97
C ILE A 215 2.96 -29.22 4.46
N SER A 216 3.98 -28.91 3.68
CA SER A 216 3.92 -28.95 2.21
C SER A 216 3.54 -30.35 1.69
N THR A 217 4.11 -31.40 2.26
CA THR A 217 3.79 -32.78 1.91
C THR A 217 2.32 -33.10 2.23
N ILE A 218 1.87 -32.83 3.45
CA ILE A 218 0.47 -33.06 3.87
C ILE A 218 -0.51 -32.32 2.96
N LEU A 219 -0.26 -31.03 2.70
CA LEU A 219 -1.14 -30.23 1.84
C LEU A 219 -1.05 -30.67 0.37
N GLY A 220 0.11 -31.15 -0.07
CA GLY A 220 0.30 -31.74 -1.39
C GLY A 220 -0.57 -32.98 -1.60
N ASP A 221 -0.57 -33.90 -0.62
CA ASP A 221 -1.40 -35.10 -0.63
C ASP A 221 -2.90 -34.74 -0.61
N LEU A 222 -3.30 -33.79 0.23
CA LEU A 222 -4.70 -33.33 0.33
C LEU A 222 -5.20 -32.60 -0.92
N SER A 223 -4.30 -32.06 -1.73
CA SER A 223 -4.61 -31.33 -2.96
C SER A 223 -4.37 -32.14 -4.23
N ASP A 224 -4.27 -33.47 -4.13
CA ASP A 224 -3.99 -34.36 -5.27
C ASP A 224 -2.73 -33.94 -6.06
N GLY A 225 -1.70 -33.46 -5.37
CA GLY A 225 -0.44 -33.00 -5.95
C GLY A 225 -0.52 -31.66 -6.70
N THR A 226 -1.62 -30.91 -6.54
CA THR A 226 -1.80 -29.61 -7.21
C THR A 226 -1.43 -28.39 -6.36
N LEU A 227 -0.85 -28.60 -5.17
CA LEU A 227 -0.43 -27.53 -4.26
C LEU A 227 0.53 -26.56 -4.94
N ILE A 228 0.24 -25.26 -4.82
CA ILE A 228 1.15 -24.19 -5.24
C ILE A 228 1.96 -23.75 -4.02
N GLN A 229 3.26 -23.72 -4.18
CA GLN A 229 4.18 -23.17 -3.17
C GLN A 229 4.71 -21.82 -3.63
N THR A 230 4.49 -20.78 -2.82
CA THR A 230 4.83 -19.41 -3.18
C THR A 230 5.81 -18.84 -2.15
N PRO A 231 7.02 -18.40 -2.58
CA PRO A 231 8.01 -17.84 -1.67
C PRO A 231 7.53 -16.62 -0.89
N THR A 232 6.75 -15.76 -1.54
CA THR A 232 6.19 -14.55 -0.90
C THR A 232 4.88 -14.15 -1.56
N MET A 233 3.95 -13.64 -0.78
CA MET A 233 2.74 -12.98 -1.30
C MET A 233 2.94 -11.46 -1.39
N GLY A 234 2.13 -10.80 -2.22
CA GLY A 234 2.19 -9.35 -2.42
C GLY A 234 1.78 -8.52 -1.21
N GLY A 235 0.99 -9.09 -0.31
CA GLY A 235 0.56 -8.47 0.94
C GLY A 235 1.71 -8.25 1.92
N SER A 236 1.45 -7.48 2.97
CA SER A 236 2.43 -7.16 4.01
C SER A 236 1.82 -7.36 5.38
N LEU A 237 2.47 -8.15 6.21
CA LEU A 237 2.12 -8.43 7.60
C LEU A 237 3.38 -8.34 8.45
N PRO A 238 3.29 -7.90 9.72
CA PRO A 238 4.44 -7.80 10.63
C PRO A 238 4.84 -9.17 11.23
N LEU A 239 4.93 -10.21 10.41
CA LEU A 239 5.23 -11.59 10.86
C LEU A 239 6.62 -11.73 11.46
N TYR A 240 7.55 -10.82 11.13
CA TYR A 240 8.87 -10.80 11.75
C TYR A 240 8.82 -10.73 13.28
N VAL A 241 7.81 -10.06 13.86
CA VAL A 241 7.64 -9.98 15.32
C VAL A 241 7.40 -11.36 15.92
N VAL A 242 6.56 -12.17 15.25
CA VAL A 242 6.25 -13.54 15.70
C VAL A 242 7.47 -14.43 15.57
N GLU A 243 8.21 -14.34 14.46
CA GLU A 243 9.45 -15.07 14.28
C GLU A 243 10.50 -14.68 15.33
N ASP A 244 10.70 -13.39 15.54
CA ASP A 244 11.69 -12.89 16.49
C ASP A 244 11.41 -13.35 17.93
N VAL A 245 10.16 -13.40 18.32
CA VAL A 245 9.75 -13.76 19.68
C VAL A 245 9.68 -15.29 19.86
N LEU A 246 9.03 -15.99 18.93
CA LEU A 246 8.74 -17.42 19.08
C LEU A 246 9.81 -18.32 18.45
N LYS A 247 10.69 -17.78 17.61
CA LYS A 247 11.73 -18.51 16.86
C LYS A 247 11.17 -19.71 16.09
N THR A 248 9.95 -19.57 15.60
CA THR A 248 9.21 -20.62 14.89
C THR A 248 8.91 -20.17 13.48
N PRO A 249 9.11 -21.01 12.45
CA PRO A 249 8.76 -20.65 11.08
C PRO A 249 7.24 -20.44 10.96
N ILE A 250 6.87 -19.46 10.16
CA ILE A 250 5.48 -19.14 9.88
C ILE A 250 5.19 -19.47 8.43
N LEU A 251 4.16 -20.26 8.20
CA LEU A 251 3.61 -20.51 6.88
C LEU A 251 2.21 -19.93 6.82
N ILE A 252 1.81 -19.47 5.65
CA ILE A 252 0.50 -18.86 5.44
C ILE A 252 -0.30 -19.75 4.51
N LEU A 253 -1.50 -20.08 4.94
CA LEU A 253 -2.50 -20.74 4.12
C LEU A 253 -3.54 -19.68 3.73
N PRO A 254 -3.57 -19.22 2.48
CA PRO A 254 -4.56 -18.27 2.02
C PRO A 254 -5.97 -18.85 2.07
N VAL A 255 -6.92 -18.06 2.57
CA VAL A 255 -8.31 -18.50 2.78
C VAL A 255 -9.34 -17.57 2.12
N ALA A 256 -8.93 -16.38 1.70
CA ALA A 256 -9.80 -15.48 0.96
C ALA A 256 -9.83 -15.86 -0.53
N ASN A 257 -10.96 -15.64 -1.20
CA ASN A 257 -11.02 -15.83 -2.65
C ASN A 257 -10.08 -14.82 -3.37
N HIS A 258 -9.48 -15.25 -4.49
CA HIS A 258 -8.54 -14.42 -5.26
C HIS A 258 -9.17 -13.12 -5.79
N ASP A 259 -10.48 -13.13 -6.02
CA ASP A 259 -11.31 -12.05 -6.51
C ASP A 259 -12.08 -11.33 -5.38
N ASN A 260 -11.51 -11.29 -4.17
CA ASN A 260 -12.11 -10.64 -3.01
C ASN A 260 -12.13 -9.11 -3.10
N ASN A 261 -11.52 -8.53 -4.13
CA ASN A 261 -11.43 -7.09 -4.41
C ASN A 261 -10.92 -6.26 -3.22
N GLN A 262 -9.85 -6.73 -2.59
CA GLN A 262 -9.27 -6.12 -1.39
C GLN A 262 -9.00 -4.62 -1.57
N HIS A 263 -9.52 -3.80 -0.65
CA HIS A 263 -9.51 -2.33 -0.69
C HIS A 263 -10.32 -1.70 -1.83
N GLY A 264 -11.09 -2.49 -2.57
CA GLY A 264 -11.99 -2.02 -3.61
C GLY A 264 -13.47 -2.04 -3.19
N ALA A 265 -14.35 -1.69 -4.12
CA ALA A 265 -15.78 -1.89 -3.95
C ALA A 265 -16.10 -3.40 -3.92
N ASP A 266 -17.13 -3.76 -3.15
CA ASP A 266 -17.57 -5.16 -3.03
C ASP A 266 -16.50 -6.15 -2.50
N GLU A 267 -15.58 -5.70 -1.66
CA GLU A 267 -14.65 -6.57 -0.95
C GLU A 267 -15.41 -7.68 -0.20
N ASN A 268 -15.07 -8.96 -0.43
CA ASN A 268 -15.84 -10.08 0.09
C ASN A 268 -15.03 -11.36 0.35
N LEU A 269 -15.53 -12.19 1.28
CA LEU A 269 -15.06 -13.55 1.57
C LEU A 269 -16.14 -14.62 1.32
N ARG A 270 -17.36 -14.21 0.96
CA ARG A 270 -18.53 -15.09 0.94
C ARG A 270 -18.38 -16.23 -0.04
N ARG A 271 -17.89 -15.95 -1.24
CA ARG A 271 -17.75 -16.96 -2.29
C ARG A 271 -16.86 -18.13 -1.91
N MET A 272 -15.74 -17.86 -1.20
CA MET A 272 -14.84 -18.91 -0.71
C MET A 272 -15.54 -19.80 0.30
N LEU A 273 -16.26 -19.21 1.27
CA LEU A 273 -17.01 -19.94 2.29
C LEU A 273 -18.12 -20.80 1.67
N GLU A 274 -18.82 -20.31 0.65
CA GLU A 274 -19.86 -21.05 -0.06
C GLU A 274 -19.29 -22.20 -0.89
N THR A 275 -18.15 -21.99 -1.56
CA THR A 275 -17.56 -22.99 -2.47
C THR A 275 -16.88 -24.14 -1.72
N HIS A 276 -16.32 -23.87 -0.54
CA HIS A 276 -15.52 -24.80 0.24
C HIS A 276 -16.10 -25.09 1.63
N SER A 277 -17.42 -24.94 1.79
CA SER A 277 -18.10 -25.11 3.06
C SER A 277 -17.87 -26.49 3.69
N ASP A 278 -17.77 -27.55 2.89
CA ASP A 278 -17.48 -28.91 3.31
C ASP A 278 -16.07 -29.07 3.89
N LEU A 279 -15.07 -28.40 3.32
CA LEU A 279 -13.69 -28.37 3.83
C LEU A 279 -13.53 -27.50 5.07
N LEU A 280 -14.39 -26.48 5.20
CA LEU A 280 -14.31 -25.48 6.26
C LEU A 280 -15.25 -25.79 7.43
N THR A 281 -16.04 -26.88 7.35
CA THR A 281 -16.91 -27.30 8.44
C THR A 281 -16.07 -27.72 9.64
N ALA A 282 -16.32 -27.11 10.79
CA ALA A 282 -15.62 -27.37 12.04
C ALA A 282 -16.57 -27.14 13.21
N ASP A 283 -16.35 -27.87 14.32
CA ASP A 283 -17.12 -27.68 15.56
C ASP A 283 -16.85 -26.31 16.19
N LEU A 284 -15.69 -25.74 15.94
CA LEU A 284 -15.28 -24.43 16.46
C LEU A 284 -14.30 -23.73 15.50
N TRP A 285 -14.55 -22.48 15.25
CA TRP A 285 -13.62 -21.56 14.58
C TRP A 285 -13.01 -20.62 15.61
N LEU A 286 -11.67 -20.60 15.68
CA LEU A 286 -10.93 -19.68 16.55
C LEU A 286 -10.23 -18.62 15.70
N PHE A 287 -10.70 -17.39 15.83
CA PHE A 287 -10.07 -16.22 15.18
C PHE A 287 -9.12 -15.54 16.16
N CYS A 288 -7.85 -15.51 15.83
CA CYS A 288 -6.80 -14.85 16.62
C CYS A 288 -6.53 -13.44 16.07
N ASP A 289 -7.49 -12.55 16.26
CA ASP A 289 -7.45 -11.16 15.76
C ASP A 289 -7.99 -10.19 16.81
N GLY A 290 -7.57 -8.92 16.67
CA GLY A 290 -8.00 -7.84 17.53
C GLY A 290 -7.10 -7.55 18.73
N PRO A 291 -7.34 -6.43 19.42
CA PRO A 291 -6.54 -5.99 20.54
C PRO A 291 -6.81 -6.86 21.78
N ALA A 292 -5.75 -7.12 22.54
CA ALA A 292 -5.88 -7.74 23.86
C ALA A 292 -6.64 -6.82 24.83
N HIS A 293 -7.25 -7.42 25.87
CA HIS A 293 -7.89 -6.65 26.92
C HIS A 293 -6.93 -5.65 27.58
N GLN A 294 -7.42 -4.47 27.95
CA GLN A 294 -6.62 -3.38 28.55
C GLN A 294 -5.83 -3.81 29.79
N SER A 295 -6.33 -4.79 30.55
CA SER A 295 -5.64 -5.39 31.70
C SER A 295 -4.49 -6.33 31.32
N ARG A 296 -4.18 -6.52 30.04
CA ARG A 296 -3.18 -7.48 29.51
C ARG A 296 -3.45 -8.95 29.87
N ARG A 297 -4.66 -9.27 30.32
CA ARG A 297 -5.10 -10.67 30.56
C ARG A 297 -5.59 -11.29 29.26
N TRP A 298 -5.49 -12.60 29.19
CA TRP A 298 -6.11 -13.38 28.11
C TRP A 298 -7.61 -13.07 28.02
N GLN A 299 -8.09 -12.88 26.82
CA GLN A 299 -9.50 -12.61 26.55
C GLN A 299 -10.00 -13.56 25.48
N LEU A 300 -11.15 -14.18 25.74
CA LEU A 300 -11.89 -14.93 24.74
C LEU A 300 -13.14 -14.12 24.39
N VAL A 301 -13.31 -13.78 23.13
CA VAL A 301 -14.45 -13.03 22.63
C VAL A 301 -15.35 -13.97 21.84
N TYR A 302 -16.61 -14.07 22.24
CA TYR A 302 -17.59 -14.98 21.65
C TYR A 302 -18.35 -14.39 20.45
N GLY A 303 -18.14 -13.15 20.12
CA GLY A 303 -18.83 -12.51 19.00
C GLY A 303 -18.33 -11.12 18.69
N VAL A 304 -18.70 -10.63 17.52
CA VAL A 304 -18.38 -9.30 17.04
C VAL A 304 -19.65 -8.56 16.62
N ARG A 305 -19.59 -7.24 16.63
CA ARG A 305 -20.68 -6.41 16.13
C ARG A 305 -20.59 -6.28 14.61
N GLY A 306 -21.73 -6.34 13.92
CA GLY A 306 -21.81 -5.93 12.53
C GLY A 306 -21.56 -4.43 12.40
N SER A 307 -21.06 -4.01 11.24
CA SER A 307 -20.85 -2.62 10.88
C SER A 307 -21.56 -2.31 9.56
N TYR A 308 -22.30 -1.21 9.55
CA TYR A 308 -22.92 -0.68 8.35
C TYR A 308 -22.86 0.85 8.41
N GLY A 309 -22.64 1.49 7.30
CA GLY A 309 -22.60 2.92 7.18
C GLY A 309 -23.29 3.40 5.90
N PHE A 310 -23.80 4.60 5.90
CA PHE A 310 -24.39 5.24 4.73
C PHE A 310 -24.02 6.71 4.68
N ASN A 311 -24.04 7.27 3.47
CA ASN A 311 -23.89 8.69 3.24
C ASN A 311 -25.27 9.30 3.07
N LEU A 312 -25.56 10.35 3.85
CA LEU A 312 -26.82 11.07 3.79
C LEU A 312 -26.60 12.46 3.19
N THR A 313 -27.33 12.77 2.13
CA THR A 313 -27.28 14.09 1.50
C THR A 313 -28.69 14.71 1.53
N VAL A 314 -28.79 15.91 2.03
CA VAL A 314 -30.03 16.70 2.03
C VAL A 314 -29.86 17.87 1.06
N TYR A 315 -30.86 18.08 0.24
CA TYR A 315 -30.86 19.11 -0.79
C TYR A 315 -31.66 20.33 -0.39
N GLY A 316 -31.16 21.50 -0.73
CA GLY A 316 -31.83 22.79 -0.60
C GLY A 316 -32.02 23.48 -1.96
N PRO A 317 -31.88 24.82 -2.02
CA PRO A 317 -31.97 25.56 -3.27
C PRO A 317 -30.92 25.12 -4.27
N ASN A 318 -31.21 25.24 -5.56
CA ASN A 318 -30.31 24.83 -6.65
C ASN A 318 -29.08 25.72 -6.84
N ARG A 319 -28.93 26.78 -6.05
CA ARG A 319 -27.78 27.70 -6.01
C ARG A 319 -27.64 28.32 -4.62
N PRO A 320 -26.44 28.82 -4.26
CA PRO A 320 -26.26 29.59 -3.02
C PRO A 320 -27.15 30.85 -3.00
N LEU A 321 -27.82 31.08 -1.87
CA LEU A 321 -28.67 32.25 -1.66
C LEU A 321 -28.07 33.12 -0.54
N HIS A 322 -28.30 34.45 -0.67
CA HIS A 322 -27.88 35.40 0.36
C HIS A 322 -28.78 35.23 1.62
N SER A 323 -28.17 34.87 2.74
CA SER A 323 -28.89 34.54 3.98
C SER A 323 -29.74 35.69 4.54
N GLY A 324 -29.32 36.93 4.32
CA GLY A 324 -30.07 38.12 4.74
C GLY A 324 -31.36 38.35 3.93
N HIS A 325 -31.43 37.90 2.68
CA HIS A 325 -32.60 38.03 1.83
C HIS A 325 -33.54 36.83 1.87
N TYR A 326 -32.99 35.64 2.06
CA TYR A 326 -33.72 34.38 1.93
C TYR A 326 -33.71 33.54 3.20
N GLY A 327 -33.05 34.00 4.27
CA GLY A 327 -33.08 33.33 5.58
C GLY A 327 -34.51 33.26 6.10
N ASN A 328 -34.84 32.21 6.84
CA ASN A 328 -36.17 31.89 7.35
C ASN A 328 -37.26 31.67 6.29
N TRP A 329 -36.96 31.84 5.02
CA TRP A 329 -37.88 31.61 3.90
C TRP A 329 -37.47 30.41 3.03
N SER A 330 -36.20 30.34 2.65
CA SER A 330 -35.69 29.22 1.87
C SER A 330 -35.24 28.07 2.76
N PRO A 331 -35.53 26.80 2.40
CA PRO A 331 -35.02 25.64 3.14
C PRO A 331 -33.49 25.66 3.26
N ASN A 332 -33.00 25.51 4.48
CA ASN A 332 -31.56 25.42 4.75
C ASN A 332 -31.14 23.95 4.87
N PRO A 333 -30.42 23.37 3.91
CA PRO A 333 -30.07 21.95 3.92
C PRO A 333 -29.20 21.56 5.11
N ILE A 334 -28.38 22.47 5.65
CA ILE A 334 -27.59 22.22 6.87
C ILE A 334 -28.51 22.04 8.08
N ALA A 335 -29.49 22.93 8.26
CA ALA A 335 -30.46 22.83 9.36
C ALA A 335 -31.30 21.55 9.22
N MET A 336 -31.79 21.26 8.02
CA MET A 336 -32.58 20.05 7.74
C MET A 336 -31.78 18.78 8.00
N LEU A 337 -30.50 18.73 7.60
CA LEU A 337 -29.62 17.59 7.86
C LEU A 337 -29.38 17.41 9.37
N THR A 338 -29.16 18.50 10.08
CA THR A 338 -28.94 18.49 11.53
C THR A 338 -30.16 17.98 12.27
N GLU A 339 -31.36 18.45 11.89
CA GLU A 339 -32.66 18.02 12.45
C GLU A 339 -32.86 16.50 12.18
N LEU A 340 -32.63 16.06 10.94
CA LEU A 340 -32.77 14.66 10.56
C LEU A 340 -31.83 13.75 11.36
N ILE A 341 -30.53 14.10 11.46
CA ILE A 341 -29.57 13.35 12.28
C ILE A 341 -29.96 13.38 13.77
N GLY A 342 -30.46 14.53 14.28
CA GLY A 342 -30.92 14.66 15.64
C GLY A 342 -32.10 13.74 15.95
N SER A 343 -33.00 13.53 14.99
CA SER A 343 -34.17 12.65 15.15
C SER A 343 -33.78 11.13 15.12
N MET A 344 -32.59 10.79 14.65
CA MET A 344 -32.07 9.40 14.63
C MET A 344 -31.37 9.02 15.95
N ARG A 345 -31.13 9.96 16.84
CA ARG A 345 -30.53 9.81 18.16
C ARG A 345 -31.56 10.10 19.26
#